data_9fa47a7375e7d314ed93d8cb4cb7f601
#
_entry.id   9fa47a7375e7d314ed93d8cb4cb7f601
#
_cell.length_a   1.000
_cell.length_b   1.000
_cell.length_c   1.000
_cell.angle_alpha   90.00
_cell.angle_beta   90.00
_cell.angle_gamma   90.00
#
_symmetry.space_group_name_H-M   'P 1'
#
loop_
_entity.id
_entity.type
_entity.pdbx_description
1 polymer ?
#
loop_
_entity_poly.entity_id
_entity_poly.type
_entity_poly.pdbx_seq_one_letter_code
_entity_poly.pdbx_strand_id
1 'polypeptide(L)'
;MAKNMQPIAKRCKALGISPAVMGYSKKETKRNPGGQMRKKKSEYAIQLNEKQKVKFVYGILEKQFHAYYEKASAMPGKTGENLLTLVERRLDNVVYRLGFAMTRREARQLVSHAHFTVNGQKVNIPSYLVRVGDVIEVKEGSRSAACFQRLTAEDAPMVNVPQWLQRDKNALKGTVLQMPAREDIDMPIEEHLIVELYSK
;
A
#
# COMPACT_ATOMS: atom_id res chain seq x y z
N MET A 1 -13.02 12.78 -1.72
CA MET A 1 -12.75 11.34 -1.50
C MET A 1 -12.53 11.10 -0.02
N ALA A 2 -13.22 10.14 0.60
CA ALA A 2 -13.06 9.82 2.02
C ALA A 2 -11.65 9.28 2.29
N LYS A 3 -10.97 9.82 3.30
CA LYS A 3 -9.59 9.46 3.68
C LYS A 3 -9.54 9.04 5.14
N ASN A 4 -8.62 8.13 5.48
CA ASN A 4 -8.29 7.87 6.87
C ASN A 4 -7.40 9.02 7.39
N MET A 5 -7.93 9.84 8.30
CA MET A 5 -7.24 11.00 8.87
C MET A 5 -6.63 10.71 10.25
N GLN A 6 -6.67 9.48 10.73
CA GLN A 6 -6.13 9.12 12.04
C GLN A 6 -4.62 9.41 12.15
N PRO A 7 -4.13 9.84 13.33
CA PRO A 7 -2.71 10.05 13.58
C PRO A 7 -1.91 8.76 13.39
N ILE A 8 -0.92 8.81 12.49
CA ILE A 8 -0.18 7.63 12.03
C ILE A 8 0.54 6.93 13.20
N ALA A 9 1.37 7.66 13.96
CA ALA A 9 2.16 7.07 15.05
C ALA A 9 1.28 6.40 16.12
N LYS A 10 0.16 7.05 16.50
CA LYS A 10 -0.79 6.48 17.46
C LYS A 10 -1.44 5.21 16.93
N ARG A 11 -1.85 5.22 15.67
CA ARG A 11 -2.49 4.06 15.04
C ARG A 11 -1.52 2.91 14.82
N CYS A 12 -0.31 3.20 14.32
CA CYS A 12 0.75 2.18 14.18
C CYS A 12 1.02 1.48 15.50
N LYS A 13 1.17 2.25 16.60
CA LYS A 13 1.38 1.69 17.94
C LYS A 13 0.20 0.80 18.39
N ALA A 14 -1.04 1.22 18.13
CA ALA A 14 -2.23 0.44 18.48
C ALA A 14 -2.32 -0.88 17.70
N LEU A 15 -1.86 -0.90 16.46
CA LEU A 15 -1.86 -2.06 15.56
C LEU A 15 -0.59 -2.92 15.67
N GLY A 16 0.43 -2.47 16.41
CA GLY A 16 1.72 -3.16 16.51
C GLY A 16 2.54 -3.11 15.21
N ILE A 17 2.42 -2.03 14.43
CA ILE A 17 3.15 -1.83 13.17
C ILE A 17 4.17 -0.72 13.37
N SER A 18 5.39 -0.87 12.83
CA SER A 18 6.35 0.23 12.80
C SER A 18 5.89 1.35 11.84
N PRO A 19 6.03 2.64 12.22
CA PRO A 19 5.76 3.75 11.31
C PRO A 19 6.60 3.71 10.02
N ALA A 20 7.76 3.07 10.04
CA ALA A 20 8.63 2.89 8.86
C ALA A 20 7.93 2.16 7.70
N VAL A 21 7.07 1.18 7.99
CA VAL A 21 6.26 0.46 6.98
C VAL A 21 5.34 1.41 6.19
N MET A 22 5.00 2.55 6.81
CA MET A 22 4.18 3.60 6.18
C MET A 22 5.03 4.67 5.49
N GLY A 23 6.36 4.54 5.46
CA GLY A 23 7.27 5.55 4.93
C GLY A 23 7.55 6.74 5.85
N TYR A 24 7.34 6.60 7.17
CA TYR A 24 7.58 7.68 8.13
C TYR A 24 8.73 7.36 9.08
N SER A 25 9.77 8.17 9.06
CA SER A 25 10.91 8.11 10.00
C SER A 25 10.58 8.81 11.32
N LYS A 26 9.63 8.29 12.10
CA LYS A 26 9.33 8.81 13.44
C LYS A 26 9.97 7.94 14.49
N LYS A 27 10.67 8.57 15.47
CA LYS A 27 11.18 7.87 16.64
C LYS A 27 10.03 7.21 17.40
N GLU A 28 10.17 5.93 17.68
CA GLU A 28 9.22 5.22 18.54
C GLU A 28 9.37 5.72 19.97
N THR A 29 8.34 6.36 20.50
CA THR A 29 8.33 6.75 21.90
C THR A 29 8.02 5.54 22.77
N LYS A 30 8.94 5.19 23.66
CA LYS A 30 8.76 4.13 24.67
C LYS A 30 7.68 4.48 25.70
N ARG A 31 7.24 5.72 25.77
CA ARG A 31 6.21 6.20 26.71
C ARG A 31 4.90 5.49 26.46
N ASN A 32 4.47 4.73 27.44
CA ASN A 32 3.17 4.04 27.46
C ASN A 32 2.27 4.79 28.47
N PRO A 33 1.57 5.85 28.05
CA PRO A 33 0.67 6.56 28.94
C PRO A 33 -0.50 5.63 29.26
N GLY A 34 -0.64 5.26 30.50
CA GLY A 34 -1.64 4.32 30.98
C GLY A 34 -1.16 2.87 30.90
N GLY A 35 -0.53 2.42 31.99
CA GLY A 35 -0.19 1.01 32.23
C GLY A 35 -1.44 0.18 32.49
N GLN A 36 -2.43 0.24 31.60
CA GLN A 36 -3.53 -0.72 31.65
C GLN A 36 -2.93 -2.10 31.40
N MET A 37 -3.09 -2.98 32.37
CA MET A 37 -2.86 -4.40 32.18
C MET A 37 -3.47 -4.81 30.85
N ARG A 38 -2.66 -5.30 29.93
CA ARG A 38 -3.13 -5.77 28.62
C ARG A 38 -4.05 -6.96 28.88
N LYS A 39 -5.36 -6.74 28.90
CA LYS A 39 -6.32 -7.84 28.90
C LYS A 39 -5.99 -8.75 27.73
N LYS A 40 -6.03 -10.06 27.97
CA LYS A 40 -5.90 -11.08 26.91
C LYS A 40 -6.90 -10.73 25.80
N LYS A 41 -6.42 -10.55 24.58
CA LYS A 41 -7.29 -10.25 23.44
C LYS A 41 -8.16 -11.46 23.15
N SER A 42 -9.44 -11.24 22.90
CA SER A 42 -10.32 -12.28 22.35
C SER A 42 -9.89 -12.64 20.94
N GLU A 43 -10.24 -13.83 20.47
CA GLU A 43 -9.98 -14.28 19.10
C GLU A 43 -10.53 -13.30 18.06
N TYR A 44 -11.76 -12.86 18.23
CA TYR A 44 -12.36 -11.80 17.40
C TYR A 44 -11.51 -10.52 17.34
N ALA A 45 -10.98 -10.09 18.50
CA ALA A 45 -10.14 -8.88 18.54
C ALA A 45 -8.80 -9.06 17.80
N ILE A 46 -8.27 -10.30 17.77
CA ILE A 46 -7.05 -10.64 17.02
C ILE A 46 -7.35 -10.57 15.51
N GLN A 47 -8.39 -11.26 15.06
CA GLN A 47 -8.85 -11.26 13.67
C GLN A 47 -9.15 -9.83 13.17
N LEU A 48 -9.89 -9.05 13.96
CA LEU A 48 -10.18 -7.65 13.64
C LEU A 48 -8.92 -6.80 13.54
N ASN A 49 -7.93 -7.02 14.40
CA ASN A 49 -6.67 -6.30 14.39
C ASN A 49 -5.88 -6.55 13.09
N GLU A 50 -5.78 -7.81 12.64
CA GLU A 50 -5.13 -8.16 11.37
C GLU A 50 -5.81 -7.46 10.18
N LYS A 51 -7.13 -7.51 10.10
CA LYS A 51 -7.88 -6.77 9.09
C LYS A 51 -7.57 -5.26 9.12
N GLN A 52 -7.55 -4.67 10.31
CA GLN A 52 -7.27 -3.25 10.48
C GLN A 52 -5.83 -2.88 10.12
N LYS A 53 -4.84 -3.77 10.32
CA LYS A 53 -3.46 -3.57 9.86
C LYS A 53 -3.41 -3.36 8.35
N VAL A 54 -3.95 -4.31 7.59
CA VAL A 54 -3.95 -4.24 6.11
C VAL A 54 -4.66 -2.97 5.63
N LYS A 55 -5.88 -2.75 6.10
CA LYS A 55 -6.66 -1.54 5.72
C LYS A 55 -5.92 -0.24 6.01
N PHE A 56 -5.24 -0.16 7.15
CA PHE A 56 -4.55 1.06 7.55
C PHE A 56 -3.31 1.30 6.69
N VAL A 57 -2.51 0.29 6.44
CA VAL A 57 -1.28 0.40 5.65
C VAL A 57 -1.58 0.82 4.20
N TYR A 58 -2.55 0.18 3.57
CA TYR A 58 -2.94 0.50 2.18
C TYR A 58 -3.93 1.68 2.08
N GLY A 59 -4.39 2.22 3.21
CA GLY A 59 -5.32 3.35 3.24
C GLY A 59 -6.70 3.04 2.65
N ILE A 60 -7.17 1.79 2.74
CA ILE A 60 -8.43 1.32 2.17
C ILE A 60 -9.55 1.42 3.21
N LEU A 61 -10.73 1.87 2.78
CA LEU A 61 -11.94 1.92 3.62
C LEU A 61 -12.65 0.56 3.66
N GLU A 62 -13.48 0.33 4.69
CA GLU A 62 -14.14 -0.97 4.93
C GLU A 62 -14.91 -1.47 3.72
N LYS A 63 -15.80 -0.66 3.16
CA LYS A 63 -16.63 -1.04 2.01
C LYS A 63 -15.79 -1.50 0.81
N GLN A 64 -14.70 -0.80 0.52
CA GLN A 64 -13.79 -1.17 -0.58
C GLN A 64 -13.00 -2.44 -0.26
N PHE A 65 -12.57 -2.59 1.01
CA PHE A 65 -11.82 -3.77 1.42
C PHE A 65 -12.67 -5.04 1.37
N HIS A 66 -13.93 -4.94 1.80
CA HIS A 66 -14.91 -6.03 1.68
C HIS A 66 -15.13 -6.43 0.22
N ALA A 67 -15.29 -5.47 -0.69
CA ALA A 67 -15.42 -5.75 -2.13
C ALA A 67 -14.16 -6.43 -2.72
N TYR A 68 -12.94 -6.15 -2.19
CA TYR A 68 -11.74 -6.92 -2.56
C TYR A 68 -11.78 -8.34 -2.01
N TYR A 69 -12.28 -8.54 -0.80
CA TYR A 69 -12.46 -9.87 -0.23
C TYR A 69 -13.44 -10.72 -1.06
N GLU A 70 -14.59 -10.17 -1.44
CA GLU A 70 -15.57 -10.85 -2.32
C GLU A 70 -14.94 -11.26 -3.66
N LYS A 71 -14.16 -10.35 -4.28
CA LYS A 71 -13.43 -10.67 -5.51
C LYS A 71 -12.37 -11.75 -5.29
N ALA A 72 -11.64 -11.69 -4.19
CA ALA A 72 -10.61 -12.67 -3.86
C ALA A 72 -11.18 -14.06 -3.60
N SER A 73 -12.35 -14.15 -2.97
CA SER A 73 -13.02 -15.42 -2.70
C SER A 73 -13.58 -16.09 -3.97
N ALA A 74 -13.90 -15.29 -4.99
CA ALA A 74 -14.34 -15.80 -6.29
C ALA A 74 -13.17 -16.24 -7.20
N MET A 75 -11.92 -15.92 -6.84
CA MET A 75 -10.74 -16.30 -7.61
C MET A 75 -10.24 -17.70 -7.21
N PRO A 76 -9.67 -18.48 -8.14
CA PRO A 76 -9.06 -19.76 -7.79
C PRO A 76 -7.86 -19.56 -6.87
N GLY A 77 -7.60 -20.52 -5.96
CA GLY A 77 -6.49 -20.50 -5.02
C GLY A 77 -6.88 -20.03 -3.62
N LYS A 78 -5.90 -19.61 -2.84
CA LYS A 78 -6.11 -19.18 -1.45
C LYS A 78 -6.65 -17.74 -1.40
N THR A 79 -7.83 -17.58 -0.83
CA THR A 79 -8.52 -16.28 -0.72
C THR A 79 -7.66 -15.20 -0.06
N GLY A 80 -6.88 -15.54 0.99
CA GLY A 80 -6.02 -14.59 1.67
C GLY A 80 -4.89 -14.05 0.78
N GLU A 81 -4.21 -14.93 0.05
CA GLU A 81 -3.17 -14.55 -0.90
C GLU A 81 -3.73 -13.72 -2.06
N ASN A 82 -4.88 -14.14 -2.61
CA ASN A 82 -5.60 -13.40 -3.65
C ASN A 82 -5.97 -11.99 -3.19
N LEU A 83 -6.45 -11.85 -1.94
CA LEU A 83 -6.81 -10.55 -1.35
C LEU A 83 -5.60 -9.61 -1.29
N LEU A 84 -4.46 -10.11 -0.81
CA LEU A 84 -3.24 -9.33 -0.71
C LEU A 84 -2.71 -8.95 -2.10
N THR A 85 -2.73 -9.87 -3.06
CA THR A 85 -2.37 -9.60 -4.46
C THR A 85 -3.24 -8.50 -5.07
N LEU A 86 -4.56 -8.53 -4.86
CA LEU A 86 -5.46 -7.49 -5.36
C LEU A 86 -5.16 -6.12 -4.75
N VAL A 87 -4.81 -6.08 -3.47
CA VAL A 87 -4.48 -4.83 -2.77
C VAL A 87 -3.11 -4.29 -3.20
N GLU A 88 -2.12 -5.16 -3.44
CA GLU A 88 -0.80 -4.78 -3.97
C GLU A 88 -0.88 -4.22 -5.40
N ARG A 89 -1.74 -4.77 -6.24
CA ARG A 89 -1.94 -4.35 -7.63
C ARG A 89 -2.59 -2.97 -7.81
N ARG A 90 -2.99 -2.30 -6.76
CA ARG A 90 -3.59 -0.97 -6.85
C ARG A 90 -2.57 0.05 -7.34
N LEU A 91 -2.96 0.93 -8.24
CA LEU A 91 -2.07 1.93 -8.83
C LEU A 91 -1.44 2.85 -7.77
N ASP A 92 -2.19 3.24 -6.73
CA ASP A 92 -1.63 4.05 -5.63
C ASP A 92 -0.50 3.32 -4.88
N ASN A 93 -0.63 2.00 -4.69
CA ASN A 93 0.40 1.20 -4.07
C ASN A 93 1.58 0.93 -5.03
N VAL A 94 1.31 0.64 -6.31
CA VAL A 94 2.37 0.42 -7.31
C VAL A 94 3.25 1.66 -7.47
N VAL A 95 2.66 2.86 -7.52
CA VAL A 95 3.39 4.14 -7.55
C VAL A 95 4.30 4.31 -6.33
N TYR A 96 3.83 3.89 -5.14
CA TYR A 96 4.65 3.87 -3.93
C TYR A 96 5.78 2.82 -4.02
N ARG A 97 5.49 1.60 -4.45
CA ARG A 97 6.48 0.51 -4.59
C ARG A 97 7.55 0.83 -5.64
N LEU A 98 7.20 1.52 -6.70
CA LEU A 98 8.14 2.06 -7.68
C LEU A 98 8.98 3.23 -7.13
N GLY A 99 8.66 3.74 -5.94
CA GLY A 99 9.37 4.84 -5.31
C GLY A 99 9.13 6.19 -5.99
N PHE A 100 8.01 6.38 -6.67
CA PHE A 100 7.60 7.68 -7.20
C PHE A 100 6.97 8.59 -6.14
N ALA A 101 6.76 8.05 -4.93
CA ALA A 101 6.28 8.79 -3.77
C ALA A 101 6.92 8.21 -2.51
N MET A 102 7.14 9.06 -1.50
CA MET A 102 7.75 8.66 -0.22
C MET A 102 6.76 7.91 0.68
N THR A 103 5.47 8.10 0.48
CA THR A 103 4.41 7.44 1.27
C THR A 103 3.24 7.02 0.39
N ARG A 104 2.50 5.98 0.81
CA ARG A 104 1.28 5.56 0.11
C ARG A 104 0.21 6.66 0.06
N ARG A 105 0.18 7.57 1.03
CA ARG A 105 -0.74 8.73 1.03
C ARG A 105 -0.37 9.74 -0.04
N GLU A 106 0.90 10.03 -0.19
CA GLU A 106 1.43 10.88 -1.26
C GLU A 106 1.18 10.26 -2.63
N ALA A 107 1.52 8.97 -2.81
CA ALA A 107 1.23 8.22 -4.03
C ALA A 107 -0.23 8.34 -4.45
N ARG A 108 -1.15 8.12 -3.51
CA ARG A 108 -2.58 8.26 -3.76
C ARG A 108 -2.99 9.67 -4.16
N GLN A 109 -2.38 10.69 -3.58
CA GLN A 109 -2.64 12.09 -3.95
C GLN A 109 -2.13 12.38 -5.36
N LEU A 110 -0.91 11.97 -5.68
CA LEU A 110 -0.32 12.15 -7.01
C LEU A 110 -1.14 11.45 -8.10
N VAL A 111 -1.59 10.21 -7.84
CA VAL A 111 -2.49 9.51 -8.78
C VAL A 111 -3.81 10.26 -8.94
N SER A 112 -4.44 10.70 -7.83
CA SER A 112 -5.72 11.44 -7.90
C SER A 112 -5.59 12.77 -8.64
N HIS A 113 -4.41 13.40 -8.60
CA HIS A 113 -4.10 14.61 -9.35
C HIS A 113 -3.69 14.32 -10.82
N ALA A 114 -3.76 13.05 -11.23
CA ALA A 114 -3.50 12.63 -12.61
C ALA A 114 -2.09 12.94 -13.13
N HIS A 115 -1.08 12.75 -12.27
CA HIS A 115 0.32 12.88 -12.64
C HIS A 115 0.89 11.66 -13.38
N PHE A 116 0.14 10.56 -13.45
CA PHE A 116 0.58 9.30 -14.06
C PHE A 116 -0.23 8.92 -15.28
N THR A 117 0.43 8.20 -16.17
CA THR A 117 -0.17 7.48 -17.29
C THR A 117 0.07 5.99 -17.14
N VAL A 118 -0.85 5.18 -17.62
CA VAL A 118 -0.70 3.72 -17.75
C VAL A 118 -0.85 3.40 -19.23
N ASN A 119 0.17 2.79 -19.83
CA ASN A 119 0.23 2.51 -21.26
C ASN A 119 -0.07 3.77 -22.11
N GLY A 120 0.49 4.91 -21.72
CA GLY A 120 0.28 6.21 -22.38
C GLY A 120 -1.05 6.90 -22.07
N GLN A 121 -2.01 6.22 -21.43
CA GLN A 121 -3.31 6.79 -21.10
C GLN A 121 -3.30 7.38 -19.67
N LYS A 122 -3.84 8.60 -19.51
CA LYS A 122 -3.98 9.27 -18.23
C LYS A 122 -4.92 8.52 -17.30
N VAL A 123 -4.44 8.15 -16.11
CA VAL A 123 -5.24 7.48 -15.09
C VAL A 123 -5.20 8.30 -13.79
N ASN A 124 -6.39 8.63 -13.25
CA ASN A 124 -6.56 9.37 -12.00
C ASN A 124 -7.30 8.56 -10.92
N ILE A 125 -7.41 7.24 -11.10
CA ILE A 125 -8.14 6.34 -10.21
C ILE A 125 -7.13 5.55 -9.37
N PRO A 126 -6.96 5.86 -8.05
CA PRO A 126 -6.01 5.15 -7.19
C PRO A 126 -6.26 3.65 -7.04
N SER A 127 -7.52 3.22 -7.21
CA SER A 127 -7.92 1.82 -7.13
C SER A 127 -7.83 1.06 -8.47
N TYR A 128 -7.27 1.68 -9.50
CA TYR A 128 -6.99 1.00 -10.76
C TYR A 128 -6.09 -0.21 -10.50
N LEU A 129 -6.46 -1.37 -11.04
CA LEU A 129 -5.69 -2.61 -10.86
C LEU A 129 -4.77 -2.81 -12.07
N VAL A 130 -3.49 -2.70 -11.84
CA VAL A 130 -2.48 -2.94 -12.89
C VAL A 130 -2.42 -4.42 -13.29
N ARG A 131 -1.97 -4.67 -14.51
CA ARG A 131 -1.78 -6.00 -15.10
C ARG A 131 -0.31 -6.21 -15.44
N VAL A 132 0.07 -7.47 -15.67
CA VAL A 132 1.40 -7.80 -16.21
C VAL A 132 1.58 -7.13 -17.56
N GLY A 133 2.74 -6.53 -17.78
CA GLY A 133 3.07 -5.78 -18.98
C GLY A 133 2.63 -4.30 -18.94
N ASP A 134 1.85 -3.86 -17.95
CA ASP A 134 1.48 -2.46 -17.84
C ASP A 134 2.71 -1.59 -17.56
N VAL A 135 2.76 -0.47 -18.26
CA VAL A 135 3.80 0.55 -18.15
C VAL A 135 3.23 1.78 -17.47
N ILE A 136 3.76 2.11 -16.30
CA ILE A 136 3.37 3.28 -15.50
C ILE A 136 4.43 4.36 -15.68
N GLU A 137 4.04 5.55 -16.15
CA GLU A 137 4.96 6.66 -16.39
C GLU A 137 4.46 7.94 -15.73
N VAL A 138 5.41 8.78 -15.30
CA VAL A 138 5.07 10.16 -14.92
C VAL A 138 4.74 10.95 -16.19
N LYS A 139 3.57 11.57 -16.19
CA LYS A 139 3.12 12.42 -17.30
C LYS A 139 4.17 13.50 -17.62
N GLU A 140 4.44 13.73 -18.89
CA GLU A 140 5.48 14.63 -19.35
C GLU A 140 5.37 16.04 -18.75
N GLY A 141 4.21 16.66 -18.78
CA GLY A 141 3.96 17.97 -18.18
C GLY A 141 4.06 18.00 -16.64
N SER A 142 4.21 16.84 -15.98
CA SER A 142 4.37 16.74 -14.51
C SER A 142 5.83 16.54 -14.10
N ARG A 143 6.72 16.17 -15.03
CA ARG A 143 8.13 15.86 -14.72
C ARG A 143 8.89 17.04 -14.11
N SER A 144 8.50 18.27 -14.47
CA SER A 144 9.08 19.51 -13.93
C SER A 144 8.67 19.82 -12.47
N ALA A 145 7.69 19.11 -11.93
CA ALA A 145 7.27 19.34 -10.54
C ALA A 145 8.36 18.91 -9.55
N ALA A 146 8.57 19.71 -8.51
CA ALA A 146 9.63 19.51 -7.52
C ALA A 146 9.63 18.12 -6.84
N CYS A 147 8.46 17.47 -6.72
CA CYS A 147 8.35 16.13 -6.18
C CYS A 147 9.02 15.07 -7.08
N PHE A 148 8.97 15.23 -8.40
CA PHE A 148 9.58 14.30 -9.35
C PHE A 148 11.04 14.65 -9.64
N GLN A 149 11.41 15.94 -9.65
CA GLN A 149 12.81 16.36 -9.78
C GLN A 149 13.69 15.77 -8.68
N ARG A 150 13.19 15.70 -7.45
CA ARG A 150 13.90 15.06 -6.32
C ARG A 150 14.16 13.56 -6.53
N LEU A 151 13.39 12.88 -7.36
CA LEU A 151 13.55 11.45 -7.61
C LEU A 151 14.63 11.14 -8.66
N THR A 152 14.95 12.11 -9.52
CA THR A 152 15.99 11.98 -10.54
C THR A 152 17.33 12.53 -10.05
N ALA A 153 17.35 13.28 -8.95
CA ALA A 153 18.57 13.84 -8.36
C ALA A 153 19.56 12.73 -7.95
N GLU A 154 20.84 13.05 -7.89
CA GLU A 154 21.90 12.10 -7.47
C GLU A 154 21.71 11.65 -6.02
N ASP A 155 21.27 12.54 -5.13
CA ASP A 155 20.97 12.27 -3.72
C ASP A 155 19.59 11.63 -3.49
N ALA A 156 18.91 11.17 -4.55
CA ALA A 156 17.59 10.56 -4.40
C ALA A 156 17.67 9.30 -3.53
N PRO A 157 16.76 9.12 -2.58
CA PRO A 157 16.78 7.97 -1.68
C PRO A 157 16.69 6.67 -2.47
N MET A 158 17.54 5.71 -2.12
CA MET A 158 17.45 4.37 -2.69
C MET A 158 16.14 3.73 -2.27
N VAL A 159 15.37 3.29 -3.25
CA VAL A 159 14.11 2.58 -3.05
C VAL A 159 14.31 1.12 -3.41
N ASN A 160 13.99 0.23 -2.48
CA ASN A 160 13.97 -1.20 -2.77
C ASN A 160 12.70 -1.50 -3.57
N VAL A 161 12.87 -1.68 -4.88
CA VAL A 161 11.77 -2.04 -5.80
C VAL A 161 11.57 -3.56 -5.73
N PRO A 162 10.36 -4.06 -5.47
CA PRO A 162 10.09 -5.51 -5.46
C PRO A 162 10.38 -6.16 -6.82
N GLN A 163 10.71 -7.46 -6.83
CA GLN A 163 11.10 -8.20 -8.04
C GLN A 163 10.00 -8.25 -9.13
N TRP A 164 8.74 -8.11 -8.75
CA TRP A 164 7.61 -8.09 -9.69
C TRP A 164 7.45 -6.77 -10.45
N LEU A 165 8.25 -5.72 -10.09
CA LEU A 165 8.29 -4.41 -10.72
C LEU A 165 9.70 -4.10 -11.23
N GLN A 166 9.78 -3.42 -12.35
CA GLN A 166 11.02 -2.83 -12.87
C GLN A 166 10.89 -1.32 -12.90
N ARG A 167 11.90 -0.60 -12.46
CA ARG A 167 11.93 0.87 -12.46
C ARG A 167 13.08 1.37 -13.33
N ASP A 168 12.77 2.31 -14.22
CA ASP A 168 13.75 3.21 -14.82
C ASP A 168 13.71 4.56 -14.10
N LYS A 169 14.79 4.86 -13.36
CA LYS A 169 14.89 6.09 -12.56
C LYS A 169 14.91 7.34 -13.45
N ASN A 170 15.64 7.30 -14.56
CA ASN A 170 15.86 8.46 -15.44
C ASN A 170 14.62 8.78 -16.26
N ALA A 171 13.96 7.77 -16.78
CA ALA A 171 12.74 7.94 -17.55
C ALA A 171 11.49 8.18 -16.67
N LEU A 172 11.61 8.03 -15.32
CA LEU A 172 10.46 8.06 -14.39
C LEU A 172 9.35 7.09 -14.83
N LYS A 173 9.79 5.89 -15.20
CA LYS A 173 8.98 4.83 -15.77
C LYS A 173 9.08 3.57 -14.93
N GLY A 174 7.98 2.84 -14.79
CA GLY A 174 7.94 1.54 -14.16
C GLY A 174 7.14 0.55 -14.98
N THR A 175 7.57 -0.72 -15.00
CA THR A 175 6.92 -1.81 -15.73
C THR A 175 6.54 -2.90 -14.75
N VAL A 176 5.36 -3.49 -14.92
CA VAL A 176 4.89 -4.64 -14.16
C VAL A 176 5.38 -5.91 -14.88
N LEU A 177 6.32 -6.65 -14.28
CA LEU A 177 6.91 -7.85 -14.87
C LEU A 177 6.05 -9.09 -14.61
N GLN A 178 5.55 -9.24 -13.40
CA GLN A 178 4.74 -10.38 -12.97
C GLN A 178 3.70 -9.95 -11.93
N MET A 179 2.82 -10.86 -11.50
CA MET A 179 1.91 -10.58 -10.39
C MET A 179 2.64 -10.66 -9.07
N PRO A 180 2.28 -9.78 -8.08
CA PRO A 180 2.90 -9.83 -6.77
C PRO A 180 2.58 -11.15 -6.07
N ALA A 181 3.61 -11.81 -5.56
CA ALA A 181 3.51 -13.00 -4.73
C ALA A 181 3.43 -12.64 -3.23
N ARG A 182 3.10 -13.62 -2.37
CA ARG A 182 3.05 -13.39 -0.92
C ARG A 182 4.41 -12.95 -0.35
N GLU A 183 5.49 -13.43 -0.93
CA GLU A 183 6.88 -13.13 -0.54
C GLU A 183 7.28 -11.68 -0.80
N ASP A 184 6.65 -11.03 -1.78
CA ASP A 184 6.89 -9.61 -2.11
C ASP A 184 6.28 -8.64 -1.09
N ILE A 185 5.51 -9.15 -0.13
CA ILE A 185 4.80 -8.34 0.86
C ILE A 185 5.58 -8.30 2.18
N ASP A 186 6.29 -7.19 2.42
CA ASP A 186 7.20 -6.99 3.56
C ASP A 186 6.52 -6.88 4.93
N MET A 187 5.26 -7.28 5.04
CA MET A 187 4.51 -7.15 6.29
C MET A 187 4.17 -8.49 6.90
N PRO A 188 4.37 -8.65 8.22
CA PRO A 188 3.88 -9.81 8.95
C PRO A 188 2.35 -9.71 9.09
N ILE A 189 1.63 -10.29 8.13
CA ILE A 189 0.16 -10.36 8.10
C ILE A 189 -0.23 -11.82 8.15
N GLU A 190 -1.20 -12.13 9.01
CA GLU A 190 -1.85 -13.43 9.08
C GLU A 190 -3.16 -13.36 8.31
N GLU A 191 -3.08 -13.56 6.99
CA GLU A 191 -4.21 -13.42 6.07
C GLU A 191 -5.37 -14.38 6.36
N HIS A 192 -5.09 -15.56 6.91
CA HIS A 192 -6.12 -16.53 7.30
C HIS A 192 -7.10 -15.96 8.34
N LEU A 193 -6.60 -15.15 9.30
CA LEU A 193 -7.44 -14.49 10.30
C LEU A 193 -8.41 -13.48 9.70
N ILE A 194 -8.01 -12.86 8.58
CA ILE A 194 -8.89 -11.93 7.85
C ILE A 194 -10.00 -12.71 7.15
N VAL A 195 -9.65 -13.84 6.54
CA VAL A 195 -10.62 -14.73 5.88
C VAL A 195 -11.62 -15.28 6.90
N GLU A 196 -11.16 -15.78 8.03
CA GLU A 196 -12.02 -16.26 9.13
C GLU A 196 -12.99 -15.19 9.63
N LEU A 197 -12.51 -13.93 9.76
CA LEU A 197 -13.36 -12.83 10.22
C LEU A 197 -14.52 -12.54 9.26
N TYR A 198 -14.30 -12.67 7.95
CA TYR A 198 -15.31 -12.39 6.94
C TYR A 198 -16.20 -13.61 6.60
N SER A 199 -15.77 -14.82 6.94
CA SER A 199 -16.53 -16.04 6.73
C SER A 199 -17.55 -16.33 7.86
N LYS A 200 -17.51 -15.58 8.93
CA LYS A 200 -18.50 -15.59 10.03
C LYS A 200 -19.68 -14.70 9.66
#